data_d75755e4b94bf9987617fab17d16c33c
#
_entry.id   d75755e4b94bf9987617fab17d16c33c
#
_cell.length_a   1.000
_cell.length_b   1.000
_cell.length_c   1.000
_cell.angle_alpha   90.00
_cell.angle_beta   90.00
_cell.angle_gamma   90.00
#
_symmetry.space_group_name_H-M   'P 1'
#
loop_
_entity.id
_entity.type
_entity.pdbx_description
1 polymer ?
#
loop_
_entity_poly.entity_id
_entity_poly.type
_entity_poly.pdbx_seq_one_letter_code
_entity_poly.pdbx_strand_id
1 'polypeptide(L)'
;MWKPLILMAALVPVGTDALADDAGQGEALVKAKCISCHGEARLLQLTRRSPEAERATRLDRQLKGHFAPAAEDRARIVVWLVKATAE
;
A
#
# COMPACT_ATOMS: atom_id res chain seq x y z
N MET A 1 0.69 -38.09 31.83
CA MET A 1 0.72 -37.65 31.53
C MET A 1 0.64 -36.87 30.94
N TRP A 2 0.73 -36.58 30.68
CA TRP A 2 0.65 -35.86 30.15
C TRP A 2 0.63 -35.07 29.47
N LYS A 3 0.79 -34.46 28.99
CA LYS A 3 0.75 -33.80 28.45
C LYS A 3 0.57 -33.04 27.83
N PRO A 4 0.53 -32.63 27.64
CA PRO A 4 0.29 -31.95 27.03
C PRO A 4 0.31 -31.22 26.38
N LEU A 5 0.55 -30.84 25.90
CA LEU A 5 0.59 -30.17 25.26
C LEU A 5 0.45 -29.45 24.58
N ILE A 6 0.44 -28.93 24.26
CA ILE A 6 0.30 -28.38 23.60
C ILE A 6 0.21 -27.47 23.16
N LEU A 7 0.26 -27.04 22.82
CA LEU A 7 0.23 -26.13 22.41
C LEU A 7 0.46 -25.49 21.66
N MET A 8 0.62 -25.10 21.25
CA MET A 8 0.96 -24.53 20.58
C MET A 8 0.66 -23.93 19.71
N ALA A 9 0.67 -23.92 19.65
CA ALA A 9 0.41 -23.62 18.58
C ALA A 9 0.10 -22.46 18.06
N ALA A 10 -0.17 -21.86 18.24
CA ALA A 10 -0.55 -20.70 17.90
C ALA A 10 0.36 -19.87 17.23
N LEU A 11 1.05 -20.33 16.44
CA LEU A 11 1.88 -19.56 15.86
C LEU A 11 1.40 -18.97 14.71
N VAL A 12 0.78 -17.91 14.66
CA VAL A 12 0.21 -17.23 13.56
C VAL A 12 1.22 -16.42 12.84
N PRO A 13 1.34 -16.50 11.55
CA PRO A 13 2.29 -15.68 10.80
C PRO A 13 1.73 -14.29 10.60
N VAL A 14 1.77 -13.53 11.61
CA VAL A 14 1.19 -12.21 11.62
C VAL A 14 1.77 -11.28 10.58
N GLY A 15 3.05 -11.40 10.30
CA GLY A 15 3.67 -10.53 9.33
C GLY A 15 3.08 -10.63 7.93
N THR A 16 2.74 -11.85 7.52
CA THR A 16 2.14 -12.06 6.21
C THR A 16 0.77 -11.43 6.11
N ASP A 17 -0.01 -11.57 7.17
CA ASP A 17 -1.34 -10.96 7.19
C ASP A 17 -1.25 -9.45 7.15
N ALA A 18 -0.30 -8.87 7.85
CA ALA A 18 -0.13 -7.42 7.86
C ALA A 18 0.19 -6.88 6.47
N LEU A 19 1.05 -7.59 5.72
CA LEU A 19 1.38 -7.15 4.37
C LEU A 19 0.17 -7.24 3.44
N ALA A 20 -0.62 -8.28 3.57
CA ALA A 20 -1.81 -8.43 2.74
C ALA A 20 -2.82 -7.34 3.06
N ASP A 21 -2.99 -7.02 4.36
CA ASP A 21 -3.89 -5.96 4.77
C ASP A 21 -3.44 -4.61 4.25
N ASP A 22 -2.14 -4.33 4.31
CA ASP A 22 -1.63 -3.06 3.82
C ASP A 22 -1.86 -2.91 2.31
N ALA A 23 -1.66 -3.98 1.55
CA ALA A 23 -1.90 -3.94 0.12
C ALA A 23 -3.37 -3.69 -0.19
N GLY A 24 -4.27 -4.37 0.53
CA GLY A 24 -5.70 -4.18 0.35
C GLY A 24 -6.15 -2.79 0.75
N GLN A 25 -5.59 -2.27 1.83
CA GLN A 25 -5.92 -0.94 2.28
C GLN A 25 -5.42 0.13 1.32
N GLY A 26 -4.25 -0.09 0.72
CA GLY A 26 -3.73 0.82 -0.29
C GLY A 26 -4.65 0.93 -1.47
N GLU A 27 -5.14 -0.19 -1.96
CA GLU A 27 -6.06 -0.20 -3.08
C GLU A 27 -7.35 0.53 -2.73
N ALA A 28 -7.90 0.26 -1.54
CA ALA A 28 -9.13 0.90 -1.12
C ALA A 28 -8.97 2.41 -1.01
N LEU A 29 -7.84 2.86 -0.49
CA LEU A 29 -7.56 4.30 -0.37
C LEU A 29 -7.41 4.95 -1.74
N VAL A 30 -6.76 4.27 -2.68
CA VAL A 30 -6.62 4.81 -4.02
C VAL A 30 -7.99 4.96 -4.67
N LYS A 31 -8.85 3.97 -4.53
CA LYS A 31 -10.20 4.05 -5.09
C LYS A 31 -11.00 5.16 -4.44
N ALA A 32 -10.86 5.34 -3.13
CA ALA A 32 -11.63 6.35 -2.43
C ALA A 32 -11.13 7.77 -2.66
N LYS A 33 -9.83 7.96 -2.77
CA LYS A 33 -9.24 9.31 -2.79
C LYS A 33 -8.74 9.77 -4.14
N CYS A 34 -8.39 8.85 -5.02
CA CYS A 34 -7.73 9.21 -6.28
C CYS A 34 -8.59 8.99 -7.51
N ILE A 35 -9.32 7.89 -7.55
CA ILE A 35 -10.02 7.49 -8.77
C ILE A 35 -11.17 8.42 -9.11
N SER A 36 -11.74 9.10 -8.14
CA SER A 36 -12.85 10.01 -8.42
C SER A 36 -12.44 11.17 -9.31
N CYS A 37 -11.18 11.58 -9.25
CA CYS A 37 -10.67 12.68 -10.07
C CYS A 37 -9.81 12.20 -11.23
N HIS A 38 -9.12 11.08 -11.02
CA HIS A 38 -8.25 10.51 -12.06
C HIS A 38 -8.78 9.12 -12.38
N GLY A 39 -8.96 8.77 -13.59
CA GLY A 39 -9.25 7.37 -13.92
C GLY A 39 -8.05 6.52 -13.53
N GLU A 40 -8.26 5.23 -13.29
CA GLU A 40 -7.18 4.37 -12.84
C GLU A 40 -6.02 4.35 -13.84
N ALA A 41 -6.31 4.20 -15.11
CA ALA A 41 -5.27 4.19 -16.14
C ALA A 41 -4.49 5.49 -16.14
N ARG A 42 -5.18 6.60 -15.97
CA ARG A 42 -4.51 7.90 -15.95
C ARG A 42 -3.64 8.05 -14.72
N LEU A 43 -4.12 7.56 -13.59
CA LEU A 43 -3.36 7.62 -12.35
C LEU A 43 -2.05 6.84 -12.48
N LEU A 44 -2.12 5.64 -13.02
CA LEU A 44 -0.93 4.83 -13.22
C LEU A 44 0.04 5.49 -14.21
N GLN A 45 -0.51 6.13 -15.24
CA GLN A 45 0.29 6.86 -16.20
C GLN A 45 1.03 8.02 -15.55
N LEU A 46 0.34 8.77 -14.69
CA LEU A 46 0.97 9.86 -13.94
C LEU A 46 2.06 9.34 -13.02
N THR A 47 1.81 8.21 -12.38
CA THR A 47 2.78 7.59 -11.50
C THR A 47 4.04 7.19 -12.26
N ARG A 48 3.88 6.70 -13.47
CA ARG A 48 5.02 6.26 -14.28
C ARG A 48 5.88 7.39 -14.82
N ARG A 49 5.47 8.63 -14.63
CA ARG A 49 6.28 9.77 -15.06
C ARG A 49 7.58 9.87 -14.27
N SER A 50 7.59 9.40 -13.03
CA SER A 50 8.81 9.37 -12.25
C SER A 50 9.57 8.07 -12.51
N PRO A 51 10.90 8.13 -12.59
CA PRO A 51 11.68 6.89 -12.74
C PRO A 51 11.36 5.92 -11.60
N GLU A 52 11.38 4.64 -11.91
CA GLU A 52 10.99 3.61 -10.95
C GLU A 52 11.73 3.75 -9.62
N ALA A 53 13.02 4.00 -9.66
CA ALA A 53 13.85 4.09 -8.46
C ALA A 53 13.45 5.27 -7.55
N GLU A 54 12.84 6.31 -8.12
CA GLU A 54 12.47 7.51 -7.35
C GLU A 54 10.98 7.62 -7.10
N ARG A 55 10.21 6.67 -7.63
CA ARG A 55 8.77 6.76 -7.65
C ARG A 55 8.16 6.90 -6.25
N ALA A 56 8.64 6.07 -5.31
CA ALA A 56 8.11 6.10 -3.96
C ALA A 56 8.34 7.44 -3.27
N THR A 57 9.56 7.97 -3.38
CA THR A 57 9.91 9.24 -2.73
C THR A 57 9.13 10.40 -3.33
N ARG A 58 9.01 10.41 -4.64
CA ARG A 58 8.30 11.50 -5.29
C ARG A 58 6.81 11.45 -5.03
N LEU A 59 6.23 10.24 -5.01
CA LEU A 59 4.82 10.09 -4.69
C LEU A 59 4.53 10.54 -3.27
N ASP A 60 5.36 10.15 -2.33
CA ASP A 60 5.15 10.55 -0.95
C ASP A 60 5.16 12.07 -0.81
N ARG A 61 6.12 12.71 -1.42
CA ARG A 61 6.23 14.16 -1.35
C ARG A 61 5.04 14.84 -1.98
N GLN A 62 4.61 14.36 -3.14
CA GLN A 62 3.52 14.94 -3.88
C GLN A 62 2.19 14.75 -3.16
N LEU A 63 1.95 13.55 -2.65
CA LEU A 63 0.70 13.24 -1.98
C LEU A 63 0.56 13.94 -0.64
N LYS A 64 1.66 14.34 -0.04
CA LYS A 64 1.63 15.06 1.23
C LYS A 64 0.80 16.34 1.11
N GLY A 65 0.86 17.01 -0.02
CA GLY A 65 0.08 18.22 -0.23
C GLY A 65 -1.12 18.00 -1.15
N HIS A 66 -1.49 16.75 -1.43
CA HIS A 66 -2.53 16.49 -2.40
C HIS A 66 -3.40 15.31 -1.97
N PHE A 67 -4.43 15.58 -1.19
CA PHE A 67 -5.44 14.61 -0.77
C PHE A 67 -4.98 13.44 0.10
N ALA A 68 -3.74 13.38 0.50
CA ALA A 68 -3.28 12.32 1.38
C ALA A 68 -2.31 12.85 2.43
N PRO A 69 -2.78 13.76 3.30
CA PRO A 69 -1.90 14.34 4.32
C PRO A 69 -1.54 13.38 5.44
N ALA A 70 -2.37 12.37 5.70
CA ALA A 70 -2.07 11.41 6.75
C ALA A 70 -0.95 10.48 6.32
N ALA A 71 0.11 10.43 7.12
CA ALA A 71 1.31 9.67 6.74
C ALA A 71 1.03 8.19 6.53
N GLU A 72 0.17 7.59 7.34
CA GLU A 72 -0.14 6.17 7.20
C GLU A 72 -0.89 5.87 5.91
N ASP A 73 -1.88 6.70 5.61
CA ASP A 73 -2.64 6.53 4.37
C ASP A 73 -1.73 6.72 3.16
N ARG A 74 -0.88 7.74 3.23
CA ARG A 74 0.05 8.04 2.16
C ARG A 74 0.99 6.88 1.89
N ALA A 75 1.51 6.28 2.96
CA ALA A 75 2.41 5.14 2.82
C ALA A 75 1.74 3.98 2.11
N ARG A 76 0.49 3.71 2.45
CA ARG A 76 -0.25 2.61 1.83
C ARG A 76 -0.55 2.88 0.37
N ILE A 77 -0.90 4.11 0.04
CA ILE A 77 -1.14 4.51 -1.34
C ILE A 77 0.13 4.37 -2.17
N VAL A 78 1.26 4.85 -1.63
CA VAL A 78 2.52 4.79 -2.33
C VAL A 78 2.93 3.34 -2.62
N VAL A 79 2.79 2.46 -1.62
CA VAL A 79 3.11 1.05 -1.81
C VAL A 79 2.28 0.45 -2.94
N TRP A 80 1.00 0.73 -2.96
CA TRP A 80 0.12 0.19 -3.99
C TRP A 80 0.48 0.72 -5.38
N LEU A 81 0.72 2.02 -5.48
CA LEU A 81 1.04 2.63 -6.77
C LEU A 81 2.39 2.17 -7.31
N VAL A 82 3.38 2.04 -6.44
CA VAL A 82 4.69 1.56 -6.86
C VAL A 82 4.59 0.13 -7.37
N LYS A 83 3.84 -0.70 -6.65
CA LYS A 83 3.67 -2.08 -7.03
C LYS A 83 2.90 -2.21 -8.33
N ALA A 84 1.85 -1.42 -8.49
CA ALA A 84 1.02 -1.46 -9.69
C ALA A 84 1.75 -0.97 -10.93
N THR A 85 2.80 -0.17 -10.77
CA THR A 85 3.55 0.38 -11.89
C THR A 85 4.94 -0.22 -12.03
N ALA A 86 5.27 -1.23 -11.23
CA ALA A 86 6.57 -1.87 -11.29
C ALA A 86 6.78 -2.58 -12.62
N GLU A 87 8.00 -2.52 -13.11
CA GLU A 87 8.40 -3.14 -14.37
C GLU A 87 9.43 -4.21 -14.15
#